data_ebd708a7b53b1e3bcbf605780b20737e
#
_entry.id   ebd708a7b53b1e3bcbf605780b20737e
#
_cell.length_a   1.000
_cell.length_b   1.000
_cell.length_c   1.000
_cell.angle_alpha   90.00
_cell.angle_beta   90.00
_cell.angle_gamma   90.00
#
_symmetry.space_group_name_H-M   'P 1'
#
loop_
_entity.id
_entity.type
_entity.pdbx_description
1 polymer ?
#
loop_
_entity_poly.entity_id
_entity_poly.type
_entity_poly.pdbx_seq_one_letter_code
_entity_poly.pdbx_strand_id
1 'polypeptide(L)'
;MLGVTLGTGFGAGVVIDGELLRGDNAAGGYVWCLRNKKYPEYIVEESVSIRAVIRVYAERSGDTRARTPKEIFEIAEGIRPGNREAAIAAFEELGEMAGDALASAITLIDGLIVIGGGLSGASKYILPALLKEMNAQTGMMDGARFGRLQKEVYDLDDERSFADFARGEAVEVLVPGTNRKVGYDPCKRIGVTFSKQGANRSIAMGAYVFALNHLSK
;
A
#
# COMPACT_ATOMS: atom_id res chain seq x y z
N MET A 1 3.55 11.35 3.90
CA MET A 1 3.22 9.95 4.25
C MET A 1 1.79 9.64 3.84
N LEU A 2 1.56 8.47 3.29
CA LEU A 2 0.22 7.95 3.00
C LEU A 2 -0.07 6.82 4.00
N GLY A 3 -0.99 7.05 4.94
CA GLY A 3 -1.51 6.02 5.83
C GLY A 3 -2.69 5.30 5.18
N VAL A 4 -2.72 3.97 5.24
CA VAL A 4 -3.70 3.13 4.56
C VAL A 4 -4.32 2.13 5.53
N THR A 5 -5.61 1.85 5.40
CA THR A 5 -6.28 0.81 6.16
C THR A 5 -6.91 -0.24 5.24
N LEU A 6 -6.52 -1.50 5.44
CA LEU A 6 -7.08 -2.68 4.78
C LEU A 6 -8.02 -3.41 5.74
N GLY A 7 -9.32 -3.37 5.48
CA GLY A 7 -10.32 -3.92 6.38
C GLY A 7 -11.68 -4.10 5.70
N THR A 8 -12.77 -3.69 6.38
CA THR A 8 -14.12 -3.69 5.79
C THR A 8 -14.16 -2.93 4.48
N GLY A 9 -13.37 -1.85 4.40
CA GLY A 9 -13.14 -1.06 3.19
C GLY A 9 -11.67 -0.73 3.02
N PHE A 10 -11.38 0.17 2.07
CA PHE A 10 -10.06 0.64 1.67
C PHE A 10 -9.92 2.14 1.99
N GLY A 11 -9.49 2.47 3.19
CA GLY A 11 -9.32 3.86 3.62
C GLY A 11 -7.89 4.34 3.49
N ALA A 12 -7.70 5.66 3.30
CA ALA A 12 -6.39 6.29 3.43
C ALA A 12 -6.47 7.71 3.99
N GLY A 13 -5.34 8.19 4.46
CA GLY A 13 -5.12 9.58 4.85
C GLY A 13 -3.72 10.02 4.48
N VAL A 14 -3.60 11.26 4.07
CA VAL A 14 -2.33 11.87 3.65
C VAL A 14 -1.86 12.82 4.75
N VAL A 15 -0.60 12.68 5.17
CA VAL A 15 0.05 13.57 6.13
C VAL A 15 1.25 14.23 5.45
N ILE A 16 1.27 15.56 5.45
CA ILE A 16 2.34 16.41 4.90
C ILE A 16 2.80 17.32 6.03
N ASP A 17 4.09 17.35 6.30
CA ASP A 17 4.72 18.18 7.35
C ASP A 17 4.08 18.02 8.75
N GLY A 18 3.65 16.79 9.05
CA GLY A 18 3.00 16.45 10.31
C GLY A 18 1.51 16.81 10.39
N GLU A 19 0.95 17.42 9.36
CA GLU A 19 -0.48 17.79 9.32
C GLU A 19 -1.27 16.89 8.38
N LEU A 20 -2.49 16.54 8.79
CA LEU A 20 -3.42 15.77 7.97
C LEU A 20 -3.96 16.64 6.81
N LEU A 21 -3.72 16.20 5.58
CA LEU A 21 -4.28 16.83 4.38
C LEU A 21 -5.80 16.54 4.32
N ARG A 22 -6.60 17.52 4.65
CA ARG A 22 -8.04 17.41 4.61
C ARG A 22 -8.62 17.66 3.21
N GLY A 23 -8.00 18.57 2.44
CA GLY A 23 -8.56 19.12 1.21
C GLY A 23 -9.75 20.05 1.49
N ASP A 24 -10.25 20.69 0.46
CA ASP A 24 -11.34 21.68 0.57
C ASP A 24 -12.67 21.06 1.03
N ASN A 25 -12.88 19.78 0.67
CA ASN A 25 -14.11 19.05 0.96
C ASN A 25 -13.96 18.02 2.08
N ALA A 26 -12.88 18.08 2.85
CA ALA A 26 -12.51 17.08 3.86
C ALA A 26 -12.45 15.64 3.30
N ALA A 27 -12.12 15.49 2.01
CA ALA A 27 -12.11 14.23 1.25
C ALA A 27 -10.68 13.82 0.81
N GLY A 28 -9.65 14.37 1.45
CA GLY A 28 -8.26 13.99 1.18
C GLY A 28 -8.01 12.52 1.49
N GLY A 29 -7.40 11.79 0.53
CA GLY A 29 -7.08 10.37 0.72
C GLY A 29 -8.18 9.37 0.35
N TYR A 30 -9.18 9.75 -0.42
CA TYR A 30 -10.26 8.85 -0.89
C TYR A 30 -9.77 7.83 -1.94
N VAL A 31 -8.81 6.98 -1.56
CA VAL A 31 -8.26 5.94 -2.44
C VAL A 31 -9.28 4.86 -2.81
N TRP A 32 -10.31 4.65 -1.98
CA TRP A 32 -11.33 3.63 -2.17
C TRP A 32 -12.12 3.77 -3.47
N CYS A 33 -12.28 5.01 -3.96
CA CYS A 33 -13.05 5.33 -5.17
C CYS A 33 -12.20 5.36 -6.45
N LEU A 34 -10.90 5.07 -6.39
CA LEU A 34 -10.08 4.90 -7.59
C LEU A 34 -10.65 3.78 -8.46
N ARG A 35 -10.37 3.84 -9.76
CA ARG A 35 -10.83 2.84 -10.71
C ARG A 35 -10.17 1.49 -10.40
N ASN A 36 -10.95 0.43 -10.44
CA ASN A 36 -10.47 -0.93 -10.27
C ASN A 36 -9.73 -1.39 -11.53
N LYS A 37 -8.48 -1.83 -11.39
CA LYS A 37 -7.67 -2.33 -12.50
C LYS A 37 -8.28 -3.55 -13.17
N LYS A 38 -8.79 -4.50 -12.39
CA LYS A 38 -9.33 -5.76 -12.87
C LYS A 38 -10.77 -5.64 -13.38
N TYR A 39 -11.55 -4.77 -12.75
CA TYR A 39 -12.96 -4.53 -13.05
C TYR A 39 -13.19 -3.02 -13.27
N PRO A 40 -12.87 -2.48 -14.47
CA PRO A 40 -12.80 -1.04 -14.71
C PRO A 40 -14.10 -0.25 -14.52
N GLU A 41 -15.24 -0.91 -14.46
CA GLU A 41 -16.58 -0.36 -14.16
C GLU A 41 -16.89 -0.22 -12.66
N TYR A 42 -15.99 -0.75 -11.79
CA TYR A 42 -16.16 -0.70 -10.34
C TYR A 42 -15.06 0.12 -9.66
N ILE A 43 -15.33 0.52 -8.43
CA ILE A 43 -14.33 1.12 -7.55
C ILE A 43 -13.32 0.07 -7.07
N VAL A 44 -12.09 0.51 -6.76
CA VAL A 44 -11.03 -0.41 -6.32
C VAL A 44 -11.36 -1.12 -5.00
N GLU A 45 -12.17 -0.53 -4.13
CA GLU A 45 -12.60 -1.15 -2.87
C GLU A 45 -13.34 -2.46 -3.09
N GLU A 46 -13.97 -2.71 -4.26
CA GLU A 46 -14.56 -4.00 -4.60
C GLU A 46 -13.53 -5.12 -4.72
N SER A 47 -12.24 -4.78 -4.87
CA SER A 47 -11.11 -5.73 -4.86
C SER A 47 -10.18 -5.57 -3.65
N VAL A 48 -10.32 -4.48 -2.86
CA VAL A 48 -9.46 -4.19 -1.70
C VAL A 48 -10.32 -4.05 -0.44
N SER A 49 -10.91 -5.16 -0.02
CA SER A 49 -11.77 -5.21 1.18
C SER A 49 -11.94 -6.64 1.69
N ILE A 50 -12.49 -6.78 2.90
CA ILE A 50 -12.89 -8.07 3.46
C ILE A 50 -13.80 -8.85 2.51
N ARG A 51 -14.81 -8.18 1.89
CA ARG A 51 -15.73 -8.83 0.96
C ARG A 51 -15.03 -9.34 -0.31
N ALA A 52 -13.99 -8.66 -0.75
CA ALA A 52 -13.19 -9.10 -1.89
C ALA A 52 -12.45 -10.41 -1.61
N VAL A 53 -11.79 -10.51 -0.45
CA VAL A 53 -11.10 -11.75 -0.04
C VAL A 53 -12.09 -12.93 0.02
N ILE A 54 -13.26 -12.72 0.61
CA ILE A 54 -14.30 -13.75 0.72
C ILE A 54 -14.80 -14.16 -0.68
N ARG A 55 -15.11 -13.19 -1.54
CA ARG A 55 -15.58 -13.43 -2.90
C ARG A 55 -14.55 -14.21 -3.73
N VAL A 56 -13.31 -13.74 -3.77
CA VAL A 56 -12.24 -14.36 -4.57
C VAL A 56 -11.95 -15.79 -4.09
N TYR A 57 -11.94 -16.02 -2.76
CA TYR A 57 -11.81 -17.36 -2.22
C TYR A 57 -12.96 -18.28 -2.68
N ALA A 58 -14.21 -17.84 -2.55
CA ALA A 58 -15.38 -18.61 -2.95
C ALA A 58 -15.36 -18.92 -4.45
N GLU A 59 -15.08 -17.95 -5.30
CA GLU A 59 -14.99 -18.11 -6.77
C GLU A 59 -13.90 -19.12 -7.17
N ARG A 60 -12.73 -19.06 -6.53
CA ARG A 60 -11.60 -19.94 -6.89
C ARG A 60 -11.67 -21.33 -6.28
N SER A 61 -12.27 -21.46 -5.08
CA SER A 61 -12.36 -22.75 -4.39
C SER A 61 -13.64 -23.52 -4.67
N GLY A 62 -14.70 -22.86 -5.15
CA GLY A 62 -16.04 -23.40 -5.22
C GLY A 62 -16.71 -23.58 -3.84
N ASP A 63 -16.10 -23.08 -2.76
CA ASP A 63 -16.65 -23.18 -1.41
C ASP A 63 -17.75 -22.11 -1.20
N THR A 64 -18.98 -22.55 -1.11
CA THR A 64 -20.18 -21.69 -0.95
C THR A 64 -20.48 -21.33 0.51
N ARG A 65 -19.71 -21.85 1.48
CA ARG A 65 -19.90 -21.56 2.89
C ARG A 65 -19.48 -20.12 3.20
N ALA A 66 -20.21 -19.46 4.08
CA ALA A 66 -19.82 -18.14 4.58
C ALA A 66 -18.51 -18.25 5.37
N ARG A 67 -17.42 -17.76 4.79
CA ARG A 67 -16.09 -17.73 5.42
C ARG A 67 -15.77 -16.34 5.90
N THR A 68 -15.07 -16.26 7.03
CA THR A 68 -14.44 -15.02 7.47
C THR A 68 -13.03 -14.91 6.89
N PRO A 69 -12.44 -13.69 6.77
CA PRO A 69 -11.05 -13.53 6.34
C PRO A 69 -10.07 -14.30 7.23
N LYS A 70 -10.35 -14.42 8.53
CA LYS A 70 -9.54 -15.20 9.47
C LYS A 70 -9.56 -16.69 9.08
N GLU A 71 -10.71 -17.27 8.78
CA GLU A 71 -10.81 -18.66 8.35
C GLU A 71 -10.09 -18.90 7.03
N ILE A 72 -10.20 -17.95 6.08
CA ILE A 72 -9.48 -18.03 4.81
C ILE A 72 -7.96 -17.95 5.05
N PHE A 73 -7.52 -17.08 5.96
CA PHE A 73 -6.11 -17.02 6.37
C PHE A 73 -5.66 -18.35 7.02
N GLU A 74 -6.44 -18.93 7.92
CA GLU A 74 -6.15 -20.24 8.54
C GLU A 74 -6.07 -21.36 7.47
N ILE A 75 -6.85 -21.28 6.38
CA ILE A 75 -6.76 -22.20 5.25
C ILE A 75 -5.45 -21.97 4.47
N ALA A 76 -5.09 -20.72 4.23
CA ALA A 76 -3.82 -20.37 3.57
C ALA A 76 -2.60 -20.86 4.37
N GLU A 77 -2.68 -20.82 5.71
CA GLU A 77 -1.65 -21.35 6.61
C GLU A 77 -1.64 -22.89 6.72
N GLY A 78 -2.65 -23.58 6.19
CA GLY A 78 -2.81 -25.03 6.37
C GLY A 78 -3.31 -25.46 7.74
N ILE A 79 -3.77 -24.51 8.56
CA ILE A 79 -4.32 -24.76 9.90
C ILE A 79 -5.75 -25.31 9.80
N ARG A 80 -6.50 -24.85 8.80
CA ARG A 80 -7.90 -25.24 8.57
C ARG A 80 -8.04 -25.98 7.24
N PRO A 81 -8.87 -27.02 7.16
CA PRO A 81 -9.17 -27.69 5.90
C PRO A 81 -9.84 -26.75 4.89
N GLY A 82 -9.39 -26.76 3.64
CA GLY A 82 -9.93 -25.97 2.54
C GLY A 82 -8.99 -25.94 1.34
N ASN A 83 -9.32 -25.15 0.33
CA ASN A 83 -8.46 -24.93 -0.81
C ASN A 83 -7.39 -23.88 -0.50
N ARG A 84 -6.20 -24.35 -0.17
CA ARG A 84 -5.08 -23.49 0.25
C ARG A 84 -4.64 -22.53 -0.85
N GLU A 85 -4.58 -23.00 -2.09
CA GLU A 85 -4.17 -22.17 -3.24
C GLU A 85 -5.16 -21.04 -3.49
N ALA A 86 -6.46 -21.34 -3.44
CA ALA A 86 -7.50 -20.32 -3.55
C ALA A 86 -7.43 -19.29 -2.40
N ALA A 87 -7.10 -19.72 -1.19
CA ALA A 87 -6.97 -18.85 -0.03
C ALA A 87 -5.77 -17.90 -0.17
N ILE A 88 -4.62 -18.40 -0.60
CA ILE A 88 -3.43 -17.58 -0.88
C ILE A 88 -3.75 -16.60 -2.00
N ALA A 89 -4.30 -17.07 -3.11
CA ALA A 89 -4.63 -16.24 -4.27
C ALA A 89 -5.64 -15.12 -3.95
N ALA A 90 -6.52 -15.30 -2.96
CA ALA A 90 -7.44 -14.26 -2.53
C ALA A 90 -6.73 -13.07 -1.86
N PHE A 91 -5.70 -13.31 -1.07
CA PHE A 91 -4.88 -12.26 -0.47
C PHE A 91 -3.89 -11.65 -1.46
N GLU A 92 -3.33 -12.46 -2.36
CA GLU A 92 -2.44 -11.96 -3.43
C GLU A 92 -3.19 -11.02 -4.38
N GLU A 93 -4.42 -11.37 -4.78
CA GLU A 93 -5.25 -10.50 -5.63
C GLU A 93 -5.57 -9.18 -4.94
N LEU A 94 -5.89 -9.20 -3.63
CA LEU A 94 -6.06 -7.97 -2.85
C LEU A 94 -4.77 -7.16 -2.86
N GLY A 95 -3.62 -7.79 -2.67
CA GLY A 95 -2.31 -7.13 -2.72
C GLY A 95 -2.03 -6.47 -4.07
N GLU A 96 -2.29 -7.16 -5.17
CA GLU A 96 -2.13 -6.63 -6.53
C GLU A 96 -3.02 -5.40 -6.75
N MET A 97 -4.31 -5.49 -6.41
CA MET A 97 -5.24 -4.38 -6.60
C MET A 97 -4.93 -3.18 -5.71
N ALA A 98 -4.52 -3.43 -4.46
CA ALA A 98 -4.04 -2.38 -3.57
C ALA A 98 -2.76 -1.73 -4.13
N GLY A 99 -1.83 -2.52 -4.67
CA GLY A 99 -0.59 -2.04 -5.28
C GLY A 99 -0.83 -1.09 -6.45
N ASP A 100 -1.76 -1.40 -7.34
CA ASP A 100 -2.13 -0.51 -8.45
C ASP A 100 -2.73 0.82 -7.97
N ALA A 101 -3.65 0.76 -7.02
CA ALA A 101 -4.25 1.96 -6.43
C ALA A 101 -3.22 2.82 -5.69
N LEU A 102 -2.34 2.18 -4.91
CA LEU A 102 -1.30 2.87 -4.16
C LEU A 102 -0.22 3.46 -5.09
N ALA A 103 0.13 2.78 -6.19
CA ALA A 103 1.01 3.35 -7.20
C ALA A 103 0.43 4.63 -7.81
N SER A 104 -0.88 4.66 -8.08
CA SER A 104 -1.56 5.86 -8.56
C SER A 104 -1.55 7.00 -7.52
N ALA A 105 -1.88 6.70 -6.27
CA ALA A 105 -1.92 7.69 -5.19
C ALA A 105 -0.53 8.24 -4.86
N ILE A 106 0.49 7.37 -4.72
CA ILE A 106 1.83 7.78 -4.32
C ILE A 106 2.59 8.54 -5.41
N THR A 107 2.16 8.42 -6.67
CA THR A 107 2.68 9.24 -7.77
C THR A 107 2.49 10.73 -7.50
N LEU A 108 1.39 11.10 -6.85
CA LEU A 108 1.05 12.50 -6.53
C LEU A 108 1.56 12.93 -5.14
N ILE A 109 1.66 12.00 -4.18
CA ILE A 109 1.97 12.31 -2.78
C ILE A 109 3.46 12.29 -2.50
N ASP A 110 4.20 11.36 -3.11
CA ASP A 110 5.65 11.17 -2.94
C ASP A 110 6.10 11.08 -1.48
N GLY A 111 5.91 9.91 -0.86
CA GLY A 111 6.26 9.70 0.55
C GLY A 111 6.14 8.23 0.98
N LEU A 112 6.35 7.97 2.25
CA LEU A 112 6.21 6.62 2.83
C LEU A 112 4.75 6.15 2.81
N ILE A 113 4.55 4.84 2.67
CA ILE A 113 3.26 4.19 2.80
C ILE A 113 3.26 3.37 4.09
N VAL A 114 2.26 3.62 4.95
CA VAL A 114 2.06 2.87 6.19
C VAL A 114 0.71 2.16 6.13
N ILE A 115 0.72 0.83 6.17
CA ILE A 115 -0.47 -0.01 6.03
C ILE A 115 -0.89 -0.53 7.40
N GLY A 116 -2.18 -0.39 7.71
CA GLY A 116 -2.82 -0.95 8.89
C GLY A 116 -4.15 -1.61 8.55
N GLY A 117 -4.95 -1.91 9.56
CA GLY A 117 -6.28 -2.52 9.39
C GLY A 117 -6.31 -4.00 9.68
N GLY A 118 -7.52 -4.57 9.72
CA GLY A 118 -7.74 -5.97 10.14
C GLY A 118 -7.15 -7.02 9.21
N LEU A 119 -6.91 -6.69 7.94
CA LEU A 119 -6.30 -7.60 6.97
C LEU A 119 -4.76 -7.58 7.00
N SER A 120 -4.14 -6.66 7.75
CA SER A 120 -2.67 -6.59 7.87
C SER A 120 -2.03 -7.86 8.46
N GLY A 121 -2.79 -8.67 9.19
CA GLY A 121 -2.34 -9.99 9.66
C GLY A 121 -2.00 -10.98 8.54
N ALA A 122 -2.51 -10.75 7.32
CA ALA A 122 -2.18 -11.54 6.12
C ALA A 122 -1.06 -10.90 5.27
N SER A 123 -0.27 -9.97 5.83
CA SER A 123 0.80 -9.21 5.16
C SER A 123 1.73 -10.09 4.32
N LYS A 124 2.08 -11.29 4.79
CA LYS A 124 2.98 -12.21 4.09
C LYS A 124 2.48 -12.65 2.69
N TYR A 125 1.17 -12.59 2.45
CA TYR A 125 0.57 -12.86 1.15
C TYR A 125 0.25 -11.57 0.37
N ILE A 126 -0.15 -10.53 1.10
CA ILE A 126 -0.56 -9.24 0.51
C ILE A 126 0.65 -8.45 0.02
N LEU A 127 1.70 -8.31 0.85
CA LEU A 127 2.82 -7.41 0.57
C LEU A 127 3.63 -7.79 -0.66
N PRO A 128 4.00 -9.07 -0.89
CA PRO A 128 4.76 -9.43 -2.09
C PRO A 128 4.01 -9.10 -3.39
N ALA A 129 2.71 -9.33 -3.44
CA ALA A 129 1.88 -9.03 -4.60
C ALA A 129 1.73 -7.51 -4.81
N LEU A 130 1.56 -6.74 -3.73
CA LEU A 130 1.50 -5.29 -3.72
C LEU A 130 2.80 -4.67 -4.25
N LEU A 131 3.95 -5.09 -3.71
CA LEU A 131 5.25 -4.59 -4.15
C LEU A 131 5.57 -4.96 -5.59
N LYS A 132 5.22 -6.18 -6.00
CA LYS A 132 5.36 -6.63 -7.40
C LYS A 132 4.57 -5.73 -8.34
N GLU A 133 3.34 -5.37 -7.97
CA GLU A 133 2.51 -4.49 -8.79
C GLU A 133 3.07 -3.05 -8.83
N MET A 134 3.48 -2.51 -7.69
CA MET A 134 4.04 -1.16 -7.62
C MET A 134 5.36 -1.02 -8.38
N ASN A 135 6.20 -2.07 -8.39
CA ASN A 135 7.46 -2.15 -9.13
C ASN A 135 7.30 -2.71 -10.56
N ALA A 136 6.06 -2.94 -11.02
CA ALA A 136 5.81 -3.44 -12.36
C ALA A 136 6.18 -2.41 -13.43
N GLN A 137 6.25 -2.87 -14.67
CA GLN A 137 6.47 -2.01 -15.83
C GLN A 137 5.14 -1.64 -16.51
N THR A 138 5.06 -0.42 -16.99
CA THR A 138 4.00 0.04 -17.88
C THR A 138 4.57 0.36 -19.27
N GLY A 139 3.71 0.32 -20.28
CA GLY A 139 4.12 0.54 -21.67
C GLY A 139 3.63 1.86 -22.24
N MET A 140 4.32 2.34 -23.25
CA MET A 140 3.88 3.43 -24.14
C MET A 140 3.35 2.84 -25.46
N MET A 141 2.59 3.64 -26.21
CA MET A 141 2.01 3.19 -27.49
C MET A 141 3.07 2.93 -28.57
N ASP A 142 4.26 3.50 -28.45
CA ASP A 142 5.42 3.23 -29.31
C ASP A 142 6.16 1.91 -28.98
N GLY A 143 5.71 1.18 -27.95
CA GLY A 143 6.30 -0.07 -27.48
C GLY A 143 7.36 0.08 -26.39
N ALA A 144 7.78 1.29 -26.04
CA ALA A 144 8.69 1.52 -24.93
C ALA A 144 8.06 1.10 -23.61
N ARG A 145 8.89 0.64 -22.67
CA ARG A 145 8.46 0.23 -21.33
C ARG A 145 9.29 0.96 -20.27
N PHE A 146 8.64 1.30 -19.16
CA PHE A 146 9.30 1.94 -18.01
C PHE A 146 8.63 1.49 -16.71
N GLY A 147 9.25 1.76 -15.57
CA GLY A 147 8.67 1.43 -14.27
C GLY A 147 7.30 2.09 -14.07
N ARG A 148 6.35 1.36 -13.53
CA ARG A 148 5.00 1.86 -13.15
C ARG A 148 5.11 3.13 -12.31
N LEU A 149 6.11 3.17 -11.43
CA LEU A 149 6.60 4.35 -10.75
C LEU A 149 8.00 4.68 -11.27
N GLN A 150 8.35 5.96 -11.35
CA GLN A 150 9.75 6.41 -11.53
C GLN A 150 10.50 6.40 -10.20
N LYS A 151 10.21 5.42 -9.35
CA LYS A 151 10.70 5.25 -7.98
C LYS A 151 10.69 3.76 -7.70
N GLU A 152 11.69 3.29 -7.00
CA GLU A 152 11.73 1.92 -6.53
C GLU A 152 11.01 1.81 -5.19
N VAL A 153 10.23 0.75 -5.02
CA VAL A 153 9.39 0.53 -3.82
C VAL A 153 9.98 -0.60 -2.99
N TYR A 154 10.24 -0.32 -1.72
CA TYR A 154 10.93 -1.18 -0.78
C TYR A 154 10.03 -1.62 0.37
N ASP A 155 10.20 -2.87 0.80
CA ASP A 155 9.66 -3.38 2.06
C ASP A 155 10.53 -2.91 3.22
N LEU A 156 10.02 -2.02 4.06
CA LEU A 156 10.76 -1.53 5.23
C LEU A 156 10.68 -2.47 6.44
N ASP A 157 9.90 -3.55 6.34
CA ASP A 157 9.80 -4.58 7.38
C ASP A 157 10.79 -5.75 7.11
N ASP A 158 11.38 -5.83 5.91
CA ASP A 158 12.48 -6.72 5.58
C ASP A 158 13.83 -6.02 5.81
N GLU A 159 14.75 -6.64 6.57
CA GLU A 159 16.03 -6.03 6.95
C GLU A 159 16.92 -5.69 5.74
N ARG A 160 16.94 -6.54 4.70
CA ARG A 160 17.77 -6.32 3.50
C ARG A 160 17.18 -5.20 2.66
N SER A 161 15.89 -5.25 2.41
CA SER A 161 15.17 -4.22 1.67
C SER A 161 15.28 -2.86 2.37
N PHE A 162 15.16 -2.83 3.70
CA PHE A 162 15.39 -1.62 4.49
C PHE A 162 16.82 -1.09 4.37
N ALA A 163 17.83 -1.97 4.44
CA ALA A 163 19.24 -1.58 4.28
C ALA A 163 19.50 -0.96 2.89
N ASP A 164 18.93 -1.54 1.84
CA ASP A 164 19.05 -1.01 0.47
C ASP A 164 18.31 0.34 0.33
N PHE A 165 17.12 0.47 0.89
CA PHE A 165 16.38 1.73 0.96
C PHE A 165 17.17 2.84 1.68
N ALA A 166 17.80 2.52 2.81
CA ALA A 166 18.55 3.47 3.65
C ALA A 166 19.91 3.86 3.09
N ARG A 167 20.59 2.92 2.40
CA ARG A 167 21.94 3.14 1.85
C ARG A 167 21.97 4.22 0.79
N GLY A 168 20.98 4.22 -0.09
CA GLY A 168 20.97 5.10 -1.24
C GLY A 168 22.08 4.83 -2.26
N GLU A 169 22.16 5.69 -3.27
CA GLU A 169 23.20 5.66 -4.31
C GLU A 169 23.82 7.06 -4.46
N ALA A 170 24.32 7.60 -3.35
CA ALA A 170 24.91 8.94 -3.35
C ALA A 170 26.12 9.03 -4.28
N VAL A 171 26.08 9.96 -5.23
CA VAL A 171 27.17 10.31 -6.13
C VAL A 171 27.66 11.73 -5.85
N GLU A 172 28.94 12.00 -6.07
CA GLU A 172 29.46 13.36 -6.00
C GLU A 172 29.13 14.13 -7.30
N VAL A 173 28.47 15.25 -7.16
CA VAL A 173 28.13 16.14 -8.28
C VAL A 173 28.84 17.47 -8.10
N LEU A 174 29.50 17.95 -9.16
CA LEU A 174 30.13 19.28 -9.19
C LEU A 174 29.04 20.37 -9.30
N VAL A 175 29.04 21.31 -8.38
CA VAL A 175 28.13 22.46 -8.46
C VAL A 175 28.54 23.35 -9.65
N PRO A 176 27.63 23.59 -10.62
CA PRO A 176 27.95 24.37 -11.81
C PRO A 176 28.56 25.74 -11.47
N GLY A 177 29.62 26.11 -12.19
CA GLY A 177 30.33 27.38 -11.99
C GLY A 177 31.23 27.44 -10.76
N THR A 178 31.45 26.32 -10.06
CA THR A 178 32.32 26.25 -8.86
C THR A 178 33.21 25.00 -8.87
N ASN A 179 34.21 24.94 -7.96
CA ASN A 179 34.97 23.71 -7.70
C ASN A 179 34.39 22.88 -6.53
N ARG A 180 33.17 23.25 -6.04
CA ARG A 180 32.52 22.58 -4.91
C ARG A 180 31.82 21.32 -5.38
N LYS A 181 32.10 20.19 -4.72
CA LYS A 181 31.35 18.94 -4.86
C LYS A 181 30.33 18.81 -3.74
N VAL A 182 29.18 18.25 -4.06
CA VAL A 182 28.10 17.91 -3.12
C VAL A 182 27.65 16.48 -3.35
N GLY A 183 27.32 15.78 -2.27
CA GLY A 183 26.64 14.48 -2.37
C GLY A 183 25.23 14.67 -2.92
N TYR A 184 24.87 13.88 -3.92
CA TYR A 184 23.55 13.84 -4.52
C TYR A 184 23.11 12.39 -4.67
N ASP A 185 21.93 12.06 -4.20
CA ASP A 185 21.31 10.75 -4.41
C ASP A 185 20.27 10.85 -5.53
N PRO A 186 20.55 10.27 -6.71
CA PRO A 186 19.61 10.32 -7.84
C PRO A 186 18.44 9.35 -7.69
N CYS A 187 18.55 8.37 -6.79
CA CYS A 187 17.58 7.31 -6.64
C CYS A 187 16.32 7.80 -5.91
N LYS A 188 15.19 7.64 -6.56
CA LYS A 188 13.87 7.93 -5.98
C LYS A 188 13.32 6.64 -5.39
N ARG A 189 12.99 6.66 -4.10
CA ARG A 189 12.56 5.49 -3.35
C ARG A 189 11.28 5.74 -2.58
N ILE A 190 10.42 4.73 -2.52
CA ILE A 190 9.22 4.68 -1.69
C ILE A 190 9.38 3.52 -0.70
N GLY A 191 9.18 3.78 0.58
CA GLY A 191 9.13 2.75 1.60
C GLY A 191 7.69 2.35 1.90
N VAL A 192 7.45 1.05 2.04
CA VAL A 192 6.17 0.47 2.49
C VAL A 192 6.42 -0.27 3.78
N THR A 193 5.61 -0.04 4.81
CA THR A 193 5.68 -0.75 6.10
C THR A 193 4.29 -0.99 6.67
N PHE A 194 4.18 -1.98 7.56
CA PHE A 194 2.96 -2.22 8.32
C PHE A 194 3.00 -1.53 9.69
N SER A 195 1.86 -0.96 10.10
CA SER A 195 1.72 -0.33 11.40
C SER A 195 2.00 -1.31 12.54
N LYS A 196 2.97 -0.99 13.39
CA LYS A 196 3.35 -1.79 14.57
C LYS A 196 2.43 -1.59 15.76
N GLN A 197 1.58 -0.56 15.75
CA GLN A 197 0.76 -0.18 16.90
C GLN A 197 -0.66 -0.77 16.87
N GLY A 198 -1.05 -1.40 15.76
CA GLY A 198 -2.42 -1.85 15.53
C GLY A 198 -3.39 -0.72 15.21
N ALA A 199 -4.47 -1.04 14.50
CA ALA A 199 -5.41 -0.05 13.97
C ALA A 199 -6.10 0.77 15.07
N ASN A 200 -6.62 0.13 16.11
CA ASN A 200 -7.38 0.81 17.16
C ASN A 200 -6.56 1.88 17.89
N ARG A 201 -5.30 1.55 18.25
CA ARG A 201 -4.42 2.49 18.93
C ARG A 201 -4.01 3.63 18.00
N SER A 202 -3.68 3.35 16.75
CA SER A 202 -3.33 4.37 15.77
C SER A 202 -4.47 5.35 15.51
N ILE A 203 -5.72 4.86 15.41
CA ILE A 203 -6.92 5.69 15.23
C ILE A 203 -7.13 6.59 16.46
N ALA A 204 -7.07 6.03 17.67
CA ALA A 204 -7.25 6.79 18.90
C ALA A 204 -6.18 7.88 19.07
N MET A 205 -4.91 7.55 18.81
CA MET A 205 -3.81 8.51 18.86
C MET A 205 -3.97 9.61 17.81
N GLY A 206 -4.35 9.26 16.57
CA GLY A 206 -4.57 10.20 15.49
C GLY A 206 -5.70 11.19 15.81
N ALA A 207 -6.82 10.72 16.37
CA ALA A 207 -7.92 11.56 16.80
C ALA A 207 -7.49 12.52 17.94
N TYR A 208 -6.68 12.03 18.89
CA TYR A 208 -6.19 12.82 20.00
C TYR A 208 -5.22 13.93 19.52
N VAL A 209 -4.26 13.60 18.68
CA VAL A 209 -3.31 14.56 18.08
C VAL A 209 -4.06 15.62 17.27
N PHE A 210 -5.03 15.20 16.47
CA PHE A 210 -5.87 16.11 15.70
C PHE A 210 -6.60 17.12 16.61
N ALA A 211 -7.20 16.65 17.70
CA ALA A 211 -7.89 17.53 18.66
C ALA A 211 -6.91 18.52 19.32
N LEU A 212 -5.73 18.07 19.76
CA LEU A 212 -4.72 18.94 20.36
C LEU A 212 -4.27 20.05 19.40
N ASN A 213 -4.01 19.73 18.14
CA ASN A 213 -3.60 20.70 17.13
C ASN A 213 -4.67 21.77 16.84
N HIS A 214 -5.96 21.45 17.11
CA HIS A 214 -7.06 22.41 16.94
C HIS A 214 -7.31 23.26 18.18
N LEU A 215 -6.95 22.79 19.36
CA LEU A 215 -7.05 23.54 20.61
C LEU A 215 -5.89 24.54 20.81
N SER A 216 -4.79 24.33 20.10
CA SER A 216 -3.57 25.15 20.19
C SER A 216 -3.53 26.28 19.16
N LYS A 217 -4.55 26.41 18.31
CA LYS A 217 -4.78 27.53 17.36
C LYS A 217 -5.90 28.43 17.86
#